data_d1fc0687d6361b0340be04f2353c0bbf
#
_entry.id   d1fc0687d6361b0340be04f2353c0bbf
#
_cell.length_a   1.000
_cell.length_b   1.000
_cell.length_c   1.000
_cell.angle_alpha   90.00
_cell.angle_beta   90.00
_cell.angle_gamma   90.00
#
_symmetry.space_group_name_H-M   'P 1'
#
loop_
_entity.id
_entity.type
_entity.pdbx_description
1 polymer ?
#
loop_
_entity_poly.entity_id
_entity_poly.type
_entity_poly.pdbx_seq_one_letter_code
_entity_poly.pdbx_strand_id
1 'polypeptide(L)'
;MRSTLPNEENAVTHVIEFTIALTVFVLLVQAFTSSMNHRIGIDLDVNDDKVVMAREVISELAGSQGKIGDVVNWEDFEFGTGDVQLRDGLTVGILNSNGEIDKDKCDALGKFPYTPLRNELGVTNELRIEVRTMVPNESVCLWGGDPSGSSVSIQSERYLLYNTGSEILPAVLTVTVYDGEVPGNKIYMTEVMYNPTRSGTNYEWIEVYNPNPTAIYIASWQISDSVDDDAIIAVNDDDLILLPAKNVGILTSSPAIYKETYGNHQYVFSVEDTAIGNGLGNNETLTLSKGSFKDIFSYTNDDGADGNGKTLTRSCYNCEEWAEAVASPNTI
;
A
#
# COMPACT_ATOMS: atom_id res chain seq x y z
N MET A 1 17.32 18.38 -84.43
CA MET A 1 17.10 17.45 -83.31
C MET A 1 17.30 18.21 -82.00
N ARG A 2 16.27 18.57 -81.31
CA ARG A 2 16.36 19.16 -79.97
C ARG A 2 16.23 18.00 -79.00
N SER A 3 17.27 17.66 -78.25
CA SER A 3 17.23 16.76 -77.13
C SER A 3 16.58 17.51 -75.95
N THR A 4 15.38 17.13 -75.62
CA THR A 4 14.71 17.51 -74.38
C THR A 4 15.42 16.79 -73.26
N LEU A 5 16.01 17.52 -72.31
CA LEU A 5 16.44 17.01 -71.00
C LEU A 5 15.19 16.95 -70.10
N PRO A 6 14.60 15.78 -69.85
CA PRO A 6 13.68 15.63 -68.79
C PRO A 6 14.45 15.31 -67.50
N ASN A 7 14.10 15.91 -66.38
CA ASN A 7 14.43 15.53 -65.01
C ASN A 7 15.18 16.50 -64.12
N GLU A 8 15.56 17.70 -64.53
CA GLU A 8 16.14 18.64 -63.56
C GLU A 8 15.14 19.14 -62.52
N GLU A 9 13.88 19.38 -62.91
CA GLU A 9 12.83 19.83 -61.99
C GLU A 9 12.47 18.78 -60.95
N ASN A 10 12.38 17.49 -61.31
CA ASN A 10 12.10 16.41 -60.38
C ASN A 10 13.27 16.19 -59.39
N ALA A 11 14.52 16.31 -59.83
CA ALA A 11 15.67 16.19 -58.96
C ALA A 11 15.73 17.28 -57.88
N VAL A 12 15.42 18.53 -58.27
CA VAL A 12 15.35 19.65 -57.31
C VAL A 12 14.21 19.47 -56.32
N THR A 13 13.05 19.01 -56.79
CA THR A 13 11.90 18.74 -55.89
C THR A 13 12.23 17.67 -54.86
N HIS A 14 12.86 16.57 -55.27
CA HIS A 14 13.26 15.51 -54.33
C HIS A 14 14.34 15.95 -53.33
N VAL A 15 15.27 16.82 -53.73
CA VAL A 15 16.26 17.39 -52.82
C VAL A 15 15.59 18.30 -51.79
N ILE A 16 14.61 19.11 -52.20
CA ILE A 16 13.84 19.98 -51.28
C ILE A 16 13.02 19.15 -50.32
N GLU A 17 12.29 18.14 -50.82
CA GLU A 17 11.50 17.23 -49.98
C GLU A 17 12.37 16.49 -48.94
N PHE A 18 13.52 15.96 -49.35
CA PHE A 18 14.48 15.32 -48.46
C PHE A 18 15.03 16.30 -47.42
N THR A 19 15.36 17.53 -47.82
CA THR A 19 15.87 18.55 -46.89
C THR A 19 14.84 18.94 -45.87
N ILE A 20 13.57 19.10 -46.27
CA ILE A 20 12.45 19.37 -45.36
C ILE A 20 12.24 18.20 -44.38
N ALA A 21 12.22 16.96 -44.89
CA ALA A 21 12.04 15.77 -44.08
C ALA A 21 13.18 15.63 -43.04
N LEU A 22 14.45 15.85 -43.48
CA LEU A 22 15.60 15.81 -42.58
C LEU A 22 15.54 16.92 -41.52
N THR A 23 15.15 18.13 -41.91
CA THR A 23 15.01 19.25 -40.97
C THR A 23 13.93 18.97 -39.93
N VAL A 24 12.78 18.47 -40.34
CA VAL A 24 11.69 18.06 -39.42
C VAL A 24 12.16 16.94 -38.48
N PHE A 25 12.87 15.94 -39.02
CA PHE A 25 13.43 14.86 -38.20
C PHE A 25 14.40 15.38 -37.14
N VAL A 26 15.35 16.26 -37.52
CA VAL A 26 16.30 16.88 -36.59
C VAL A 26 15.58 17.70 -35.51
N LEU A 27 14.55 18.48 -35.89
CA LEU A 27 13.75 19.23 -34.93
C LEU A 27 12.99 18.32 -33.98
N LEU A 28 12.44 17.19 -34.44
CA LEU A 28 11.78 16.19 -33.59
C LEU A 28 12.76 15.53 -32.63
N VAL A 29 13.98 15.18 -33.11
CA VAL A 29 15.03 14.63 -32.24
C VAL A 29 15.47 15.66 -31.20
N GLN A 30 15.61 16.94 -31.58
CA GLN A 30 15.96 18.01 -30.63
C GLN A 30 14.85 18.27 -29.63
N ALA A 31 13.59 18.27 -30.06
CA ALA A 31 12.42 18.40 -29.15
C ALA A 31 12.34 17.22 -28.19
N PHE A 32 12.58 16.00 -28.69
CA PHE A 32 12.60 14.80 -27.87
C PHE A 32 13.75 14.81 -26.85
N THR A 33 14.98 15.12 -27.30
CA THR A 33 16.14 15.23 -26.40
C THR A 33 16.00 16.38 -25.40
N SER A 34 15.43 17.52 -25.82
CA SER A 34 15.14 18.64 -24.92
C SER A 34 14.06 18.25 -23.90
N SER A 35 13.01 17.54 -24.30
CA SER A 35 11.98 17.02 -23.40
C SER A 35 12.54 15.98 -22.44
N MET A 36 13.42 15.09 -22.90
CA MET A 36 14.13 14.14 -22.04
C MET A 36 15.07 14.86 -21.07
N ASN A 37 15.86 15.82 -21.56
CA ASN A 37 16.77 16.58 -20.70
C ASN A 37 16.00 17.46 -19.69
N HIS A 38 14.81 17.95 -20.03
CA HIS A 38 13.97 18.71 -19.10
C HIS A 38 13.35 17.80 -18.03
N ARG A 39 13.13 16.53 -18.34
CA ARG A 39 12.70 15.51 -17.34
C ARG A 39 13.87 14.96 -16.52
N ILE A 40 15.10 15.00 -17.04
CA ILE A 40 16.32 14.49 -16.39
C ILE A 40 17.09 15.62 -15.68
N GLY A 41 16.88 16.89 -16.08
CA GLY A 41 17.68 18.04 -15.66
C GLY A 41 17.15 18.84 -14.48
N ILE A 42 16.31 18.26 -13.64
CA ILE A 42 15.88 18.89 -12.38
C ILE A 42 16.87 18.47 -11.29
N ASP A 43 17.68 19.44 -10.86
CA ASP A 43 18.56 19.42 -9.69
C ASP A 43 19.31 18.09 -9.42
N LEU A 44 20.41 17.88 -10.14
CA LEU A 44 21.27 16.72 -9.99
C LEU A 44 21.95 16.62 -8.61
N ASP A 45 22.12 17.72 -7.89
CA ASP A 45 22.87 17.72 -6.61
C ASP A 45 22.08 17.24 -5.38
N VAL A 46 20.75 17.33 -5.38
CA VAL A 46 19.91 16.92 -4.23
C VAL A 46 19.17 15.59 -4.51
N ASN A 47 19.12 15.16 -5.77
CA ASN A 47 18.35 14.00 -6.21
C ASN A 47 19.20 12.78 -6.57
N ASP A 48 20.51 12.87 -6.56
CA ASP A 48 21.41 11.77 -6.94
C ASP A 48 21.15 10.53 -6.06
N ASP A 49 20.98 10.70 -4.75
CA ASP A 49 20.72 9.59 -3.84
C ASP A 49 19.38 8.89 -4.14
N LYS A 50 18.32 9.64 -4.45
CA LYS A 50 17.01 9.07 -4.81
C LYS A 50 17.05 8.32 -6.14
N VAL A 51 17.80 8.84 -7.11
CA VAL A 51 18.02 8.16 -8.40
C VAL A 51 18.74 6.84 -8.20
N VAL A 52 19.78 6.84 -7.37
CA VAL A 52 20.55 5.64 -7.03
C VAL A 52 19.64 4.63 -6.32
N MET A 53 18.93 5.05 -5.26
CA MET A 53 18.01 4.18 -4.53
C MET A 53 16.94 3.57 -5.47
N ALA A 54 16.29 4.36 -6.32
CA ALA A 54 15.27 3.86 -7.25
C ALA A 54 15.83 2.81 -8.23
N ARG A 55 17.07 3.01 -8.69
CA ARG A 55 17.76 2.06 -9.57
C ARG A 55 18.21 0.80 -8.86
N GLU A 56 18.67 0.90 -7.63
CA GLU A 56 19.07 -0.24 -6.83
C GLU A 56 17.86 -1.12 -6.53
N VAL A 57 16.75 -0.52 -6.06
CA VAL A 57 15.51 -1.25 -5.79
C VAL A 57 14.97 -1.94 -7.05
N ILE A 58 14.90 -1.25 -8.18
CA ILE A 58 14.40 -1.88 -9.42
C ILE A 58 15.34 -2.98 -9.92
N SER A 59 16.64 -2.83 -9.68
CA SER A 59 17.63 -3.84 -10.03
C SER A 59 17.53 -5.07 -9.14
N GLU A 60 17.25 -4.90 -7.87
CA GLU A 60 17.03 -6.00 -6.93
C GLU A 60 15.73 -6.75 -7.25
N LEU A 61 14.60 -6.03 -7.33
CA LEU A 61 13.30 -6.63 -7.61
C LEU A 61 13.25 -7.37 -8.96
N ALA A 62 13.84 -6.78 -10.00
CA ALA A 62 13.84 -7.31 -11.35
C ALA A 62 15.15 -8.03 -11.74
N GLY A 63 16.02 -8.28 -10.78
CA GLY A 63 17.29 -8.96 -10.97
C GLY A 63 17.29 -10.43 -10.55
N SER A 64 16.32 -10.84 -9.73
CA SER A 64 16.32 -12.17 -9.14
C SER A 64 14.91 -12.68 -8.82
N GLN A 65 14.85 -13.95 -8.45
CA GLN A 65 13.64 -14.58 -7.91
C GLN A 65 13.40 -14.21 -6.44
N GLY A 66 14.39 -13.58 -5.81
CA GLY A 66 14.39 -13.43 -4.35
C GLY A 66 14.60 -14.76 -3.62
N LYS A 67 14.86 -14.71 -2.32
CA LYS A 67 15.05 -15.89 -1.46
C LYS A 67 15.01 -15.52 0.01
N ILE A 68 14.77 -16.53 0.85
CA ILE A 68 15.02 -16.47 2.30
C ILE A 68 16.05 -17.58 2.63
N GLY A 69 17.26 -17.20 3.03
CA GLY A 69 18.36 -18.15 3.18
C GLY A 69 18.63 -18.87 1.85
N ASP A 70 18.42 -20.19 1.82
CA ASP A 70 18.58 -21.02 0.61
C ASP A 70 17.27 -21.32 -0.14
N VAL A 71 16.12 -20.81 0.37
CA VAL A 71 14.78 -21.07 -0.20
C VAL A 71 14.36 -19.95 -1.13
N VAL A 72 14.00 -20.29 -2.38
CA VAL A 72 13.64 -19.33 -3.43
C VAL A 72 12.17 -18.87 -3.32
N ASN A 73 11.31 -19.61 -2.62
CA ASN A 73 9.90 -19.30 -2.47
C ASN A 73 9.65 -18.42 -1.26
N TRP A 74 10.16 -17.19 -1.30
CA TRP A 74 9.97 -16.23 -0.21
C TRP A 74 8.50 -15.76 -0.09
N GLU A 75 7.72 -15.89 -1.16
CA GLU A 75 6.30 -15.57 -1.24
C GLU A 75 5.42 -16.46 -0.34
N ASP A 76 5.86 -17.67 -0.04
CA ASP A 76 5.17 -18.60 0.88
C ASP A 76 5.46 -18.29 2.36
N PHE A 77 6.27 -17.26 2.63
CA PHE A 77 6.67 -16.92 3.98
C PHE A 77 5.53 -16.23 4.74
N GLU A 78 5.12 -16.83 5.85
CA GLU A 78 4.19 -16.23 6.82
C GLU A 78 4.99 -15.40 7.84
N PHE A 79 4.62 -14.12 7.99
CA PHE A 79 5.16 -13.27 9.05
C PHE A 79 4.59 -13.76 10.39
N GLY A 80 5.44 -14.40 11.20
CA GLY A 80 5.07 -14.82 12.56
C GLY A 80 4.96 -13.64 13.52
N THR A 81 4.33 -13.91 14.66
CA THR A 81 4.25 -13.01 15.81
C THR A 81 5.63 -12.75 16.41
N GLY A 82 5.86 -11.53 16.79
CA GLY A 82 7.12 -11.09 17.36
C GLY A 82 8.04 -10.48 16.31
N ASP A 83 8.79 -9.48 16.72
CA ASP A 83 9.67 -8.60 15.95
C ASP A 83 9.55 -8.75 14.43
N VAL A 84 8.91 -7.80 13.79
CA VAL A 84 8.90 -7.68 12.33
C VAL A 84 10.30 -7.28 11.86
N GLN A 85 11.28 -8.08 12.26
CA GLN A 85 12.57 -8.11 11.61
C GLN A 85 12.43 -9.10 10.48
N LEU A 86 12.56 -8.57 9.28
CA LEU A 86 12.73 -9.43 8.10
C LEU A 86 13.87 -10.39 8.44
N ARG A 87 13.66 -11.69 8.25
CA ARG A 87 14.67 -12.70 8.66
C ARG A 87 15.98 -12.41 7.96
N ASP A 88 17.06 -12.56 8.68
CA ASP A 88 18.42 -12.50 8.12
C ASP A 88 18.50 -13.33 6.84
N GLY A 89 18.92 -12.69 5.75
CA GLY A 89 19.07 -13.33 4.44
C GLY A 89 17.83 -13.30 3.54
N LEU A 90 16.83 -12.46 3.81
CA LEU A 90 15.79 -12.15 2.85
C LEU A 90 16.37 -11.29 1.71
N THR A 91 16.16 -11.71 0.49
CA THR A 91 16.36 -10.91 -0.73
C THR A 91 15.05 -10.89 -1.48
N VAL A 92 14.50 -9.71 -1.72
CA VAL A 92 13.21 -9.55 -2.38
C VAL A 92 13.41 -9.48 -3.88
N GLY A 93 12.86 -10.45 -4.61
CA GLY A 93 12.84 -10.45 -6.07
C GLY A 93 11.47 -10.89 -6.55
N ILE A 94 10.96 -10.28 -7.61
CA ILE A 94 9.61 -10.54 -8.12
C ILE A 94 9.57 -11.39 -9.38
N LEU A 95 10.72 -11.93 -9.81
CA LEU A 95 10.78 -12.76 -11.02
C LEU A 95 10.57 -14.25 -10.70
N ASN A 96 10.00 -14.97 -11.67
CA ASN A 96 10.02 -16.43 -11.71
C ASN A 96 11.34 -16.94 -12.33
N SER A 97 11.47 -18.26 -12.48
CA SER A 97 12.66 -18.90 -13.11
C SER A 97 12.85 -18.55 -14.59
N ASN A 98 11.83 -18.04 -15.26
CA ASN A 98 11.88 -17.62 -16.67
C ASN A 98 12.26 -16.14 -16.83
N GLY A 99 12.44 -15.39 -15.73
CA GLY A 99 12.72 -13.95 -15.76
C GLY A 99 11.48 -13.10 -16.01
N GLU A 100 10.28 -13.64 -15.77
CA GLU A 100 9.00 -12.93 -15.84
C GLU A 100 8.58 -12.49 -14.45
N ILE A 101 7.85 -11.38 -14.32
CA ILE A 101 7.23 -10.99 -13.05
C ILE A 101 6.19 -12.06 -12.66
N ASP A 102 6.32 -12.58 -11.46
CA ASP A 102 5.46 -13.63 -10.90
C ASP A 102 4.29 -13.03 -10.13
N LYS A 103 3.07 -13.52 -10.41
CA LYS A 103 1.86 -13.05 -9.74
C LYS A 103 1.89 -13.31 -8.23
N ASP A 104 2.31 -14.51 -7.81
CA ASP A 104 2.28 -14.89 -6.39
C ASP A 104 3.28 -14.06 -5.58
N LYS A 105 4.43 -13.72 -6.18
CA LYS A 105 5.40 -12.80 -5.60
C LYS A 105 4.88 -11.36 -5.52
N CYS A 106 4.16 -10.90 -6.52
CA CYS A 106 3.46 -9.62 -6.49
C CYS A 106 2.43 -9.55 -5.36
N ASP A 107 1.62 -10.59 -5.22
CA ASP A 107 0.60 -10.70 -4.17
C ASP A 107 1.25 -10.77 -2.78
N ALA A 108 2.38 -11.47 -2.65
CA ALA A 108 3.15 -11.56 -1.43
C ALA A 108 3.78 -10.20 -1.04
N LEU A 109 4.30 -9.45 -2.02
CA LEU A 109 4.85 -8.11 -1.77
C LEU A 109 3.85 -7.20 -1.06
N GLY A 110 2.57 -7.28 -1.43
CA GLY A 110 1.48 -6.53 -0.80
C GLY A 110 1.25 -6.84 0.69
N LYS A 111 1.73 -7.99 1.17
CA LYS A 111 1.59 -8.43 2.57
C LYS A 111 2.72 -7.90 3.46
N PHE A 112 3.82 -7.39 2.89
CA PHE A 112 4.94 -6.89 3.69
C PHE A 112 4.61 -5.57 4.37
N PRO A 113 4.92 -5.45 5.68
CA PRO A 113 4.87 -4.17 6.38
C PRO A 113 5.81 -3.15 5.72
N TYR A 114 5.37 -1.90 5.66
CA TYR A 114 6.07 -0.87 4.89
C TYR A 114 7.50 -0.61 5.37
N THR A 115 7.66 -0.24 6.64
CA THR A 115 8.95 0.20 7.18
C THR A 115 10.01 -0.90 7.15
N PRO A 116 9.73 -2.16 7.57
CA PRO A 116 10.70 -3.24 7.48
C PRO A 116 11.19 -3.49 6.05
N LEU A 117 10.27 -3.60 5.08
CA LEU A 117 10.66 -3.88 3.70
C LEU A 117 11.40 -2.70 3.05
N ARG A 118 10.97 -1.45 3.31
CA ARG A 118 11.68 -0.26 2.84
C ARG A 118 13.13 -0.24 3.33
N ASN A 119 13.33 -0.56 4.61
CA ASN A 119 14.67 -0.60 5.22
C ASN A 119 15.53 -1.73 4.62
N GLU A 120 14.95 -2.90 4.36
CA GLU A 120 15.64 -4.02 3.70
C GLU A 120 16.10 -3.65 2.29
N LEU A 121 15.25 -2.93 1.55
CA LEU A 121 15.58 -2.39 0.23
C LEU A 121 16.57 -1.19 0.28
N GLY A 122 17.09 -0.84 1.48
CA GLY A 122 18.09 0.22 1.66
C GLY A 122 17.57 1.64 1.40
N VAL A 123 16.26 1.85 1.38
CA VAL A 123 15.66 3.16 1.05
C VAL A 123 15.41 3.96 2.32
N THR A 124 15.97 5.16 2.39
CA THR A 124 15.80 6.11 3.50
C THR A 124 14.62 7.06 3.29
N ASN A 125 14.24 7.32 2.04
CA ASN A 125 13.08 8.10 1.64
C ASN A 125 11.83 7.23 1.57
N GLU A 126 10.69 7.82 1.20
CA GLU A 126 9.47 7.06 0.96
C GLU A 126 9.54 6.36 -0.41
N LEU A 127 8.88 5.22 -0.49
CA LEU A 127 8.99 4.29 -1.61
C LEU A 127 7.61 3.85 -2.10
N ARG A 128 7.45 3.75 -3.41
CA ARG A 128 6.32 3.09 -4.07
C ARG A 128 6.84 2.13 -5.14
N ILE A 129 6.32 0.94 -5.15
CA ILE A 129 6.57 -0.10 -6.15
C ILE A 129 5.25 -0.39 -6.84
N GLU A 130 5.21 -0.32 -8.15
CA GLU A 130 4.02 -0.61 -8.94
C GLU A 130 4.39 -1.45 -10.16
N VAL A 131 3.63 -2.52 -10.40
CA VAL A 131 3.63 -3.26 -11.67
C VAL A 131 2.32 -2.97 -12.37
N ARG A 132 2.41 -2.50 -13.60
CA ARG A 132 1.27 -2.20 -14.44
C ARG A 132 1.37 -2.95 -15.76
N THR A 133 0.32 -3.68 -16.13
CA THR A 133 0.23 -4.28 -17.46
C THR A 133 0.02 -3.20 -18.51
N MET A 134 0.57 -3.41 -19.70
CA MET A 134 0.46 -2.43 -20.79
C MET A 134 -0.86 -2.58 -21.55
N VAL A 135 -1.36 -3.83 -21.64
CA VAL A 135 -2.64 -4.17 -22.29
C VAL A 135 -3.24 -5.38 -21.58
N PRO A 136 -4.38 -5.22 -20.87
CA PRO A 136 -5.01 -3.94 -20.49
C PRO A 136 -4.11 -3.09 -19.60
N ASN A 137 -4.33 -1.78 -19.54
CA ASN A 137 -3.53 -0.89 -18.69
C ASN A 137 -4.04 -0.92 -17.26
N GLU A 138 -3.60 -1.90 -16.48
CA GLU A 138 -4.07 -2.15 -15.12
C GLU A 138 -2.89 -2.26 -14.13
N SER A 139 -3.07 -1.73 -12.93
CA SER A 139 -2.15 -1.94 -11.83
C SER A 139 -2.41 -3.31 -11.23
N VAL A 140 -1.45 -4.21 -11.33
CA VAL A 140 -1.57 -5.62 -10.89
C VAL A 140 -0.77 -5.91 -9.63
N CYS A 141 0.12 -5.00 -9.25
CA CYS A 141 0.95 -5.08 -8.07
C CYS A 141 1.20 -3.66 -7.57
N LEU A 142 0.87 -3.39 -6.32
CA LEU A 142 1.08 -2.08 -5.72
C LEU A 142 1.53 -2.23 -4.27
N TRP A 143 2.67 -1.62 -3.96
CA TRP A 143 3.18 -1.53 -2.60
C TRP A 143 3.79 -0.15 -2.35
N GLY A 144 3.64 0.38 -1.14
CA GLY A 144 4.15 1.69 -0.75
C GLY A 144 3.10 2.80 -0.81
N GLY A 145 3.54 4.04 -0.57
CA GLY A 145 2.65 5.18 -0.43
C GLY A 145 2.30 5.89 -1.74
N ASP A 146 1.59 7.00 -1.62
CA ASP A 146 1.21 7.84 -2.75
C ASP A 146 2.17 9.05 -2.87
N PRO A 147 2.93 9.18 -3.96
CA PRO A 147 3.85 10.29 -4.16
C PRO A 147 3.17 11.58 -4.64
N SER A 148 1.85 11.60 -4.84
CA SER A 148 1.13 12.73 -5.47
C SER A 148 1.26 14.05 -4.69
N GLY A 149 1.48 14.00 -3.38
CA GLY A 149 1.70 15.17 -2.51
C GLY A 149 3.18 15.55 -2.31
N SER A 150 4.10 14.81 -2.91
CA SER A 150 5.54 15.03 -2.74
C SER A 150 6.04 16.23 -3.55
N SER A 151 6.91 17.02 -2.94
CA SER A 151 7.63 18.10 -3.64
C SER A 151 8.68 17.57 -4.61
N VAL A 152 9.23 16.38 -4.33
CA VAL A 152 10.25 15.70 -5.15
C VAL A 152 9.94 14.22 -5.21
N SER A 153 9.81 13.69 -6.41
CA SER A 153 9.68 12.27 -6.66
C SER A 153 10.52 11.85 -7.87
N ILE A 154 11.25 10.75 -7.73
CA ILE A 154 12.09 10.17 -8.79
C ILE A 154 11.55 8.79 -9.13
N GLN A 155 11.35 8.52 -10.41
CA GLN A 155 10.89 7.23 -10.92
C GLN A 155 11.98 6.53 -11.72
N SER A 156 12.10 5.22 -11.51
CA SER A 156 12.83 4.30 -12.37
C SER A 156 11.87 3.26 -12.93
N GLU A 157 12.00 2.93 -14.20
CA GLU A 157 11.09 2.01 -14.88
C GLU A 157 11.87 0.87 -15.55
N ARG A 158 11.27 -0.32 -15.56
CA ARG A 158 11.77 -1.48 -16.28
C ARG A 158 10.62 -2.23 -16.95
N TYR A 159 10.78 -2.46 -18.25
CA TYR A 159 9.82 -3.21 -19.05
C TYR A 159 10.13 -4.71 -18.93
N LEU A 160 9.12 -5.49 -18.58
CA LEU A 160 9.20 -6.91 -18.30
C LEU A 160 7.97 -7.63 -18.83
N LEU A 161 7.93 -8.94 -18.66
CA LEU A 161 6.74 -9.74 -18.88
C LEU A 161 6.13 -10.09 -17.52
N TYR A 162 4.81 -10.04 -17.40
CA TYR A 162 4.05 -10.43 -16.22
C TYR A 162 3.32 -11.74 -16.50
N ASN A 163 3.59 -12.74 -15.68
CA ASN A 163 2.97 -14.05 -15.74
C ASN A 163 1.81 -14.14 -14.74
N THR A 164 0.58 -14.25 -15.25
CA THR A 164 -0.64 -14.39 -14.44
C THR A 164 -0.88 -15.81 -13.98
N GLY A 165 -0.07 -16.77 -14.41
CA GLY A 165 -0.31 -18.20 -14.30
C GLY A 165 -1.09 -18.80 -15.46
N SER A 166 -1.90 -17.99 -16.19
CA SER A 166 -2.68 -18.42 -17.36
C SER A 166 -2.23 -17.78 -18.67
N GLU A 167 -1.65 -16.59 -18.60
CA GLU A 167 -1.17 -15.83 -19.75
C GLU A 167 0.06 -14.96 -19.37
N ILE A 168 0.79 -14.51 -20.39
CA ILE A 168 1.95 -13.64 -20.23
C ILE A 168 1.65 -12.30 -20.89
N LEU A 169 1.72 -11.22 -20.12
CA LEU A 169 1.38 -9.86 -20.55
C LEU A 169 2.60 -8.96 -20.50
N PRO A 170 2.77 -8.03 -21.45
CA PRO A 170 3.78 -6.98 -21.32
C PRO A 170 3.41 -6.06 -20.15
N ALA A 171 4.40 -5.76 -19.31
CA ALA A 171 4.22 -4.96 -18.11
C ALA A 171 5.39 -4.01 -17.90
N VAL A 172 5.18 -2.99 -17.09
CA VAL A 172 6.20 -2.08 -16.58
C VAL A 172 6.25 -2.16 -15.07
N LEU A 173 7.43 -2.41 -14.54
CA LEU A 173 7.77 -2.24 -13.13
C LEU A 173 8.25 -0.80 -12.94
N THR A 174 7.57 -0.05 -12.09
CA THR A 174 7.93 1.33 -11.72
C THR A 174 8.30 1.37 -10.25
N VAL A 175 9.45 1.93 -9.95
CA VAL A 175 9.90 2.23 -8.59
C VAL A 175 9.97 3.74 -8.46
N THR A 176 9.25 4.30 -7.47
CA THR A 176 9.24 5.73 -7.17
C THR A 176 9.80 5.97 -5.78
N VAL A 177 10.86 6.77 -5.68
CA VAL A 177 11.43 7.26 -4.42
C VAL A 177 11.05 8.73 -4.28
N TYR A 178 10.50 9.13 -3.13
CA TYR A 178 9.94 10.46 -2.97
C TYR A 178 10.06 10.98 -1.54
N ASP A 179 9.88 12.29 -1.35
CA ASP A 179 9.77 12.91 -0.05
C ASP A 179 8.30 12.94 0.37
N GLY A 180 7.96 12.40 1.54
CA GLY A 180 6.57 12.33 1.98
C GLY A 180 6.40 11.81 3.39
N GLU A 181 5.14 11.63 3.78
CA GLU A 181 4.80 10.94 5.02
C GLU A 181 4.94 9.43 4.87
N VAL A 182 5.44 8.77 5.91
CA VAL A 182 5.56 7.31 5.95
C VAL A 182 4.19 6.66 5.76
N PRO A 183 3.99 5.84 4.72
CA PRO A 183 2.75 5.08 4.56
C PRO A 183 2.52 4.12 5.72
N GLY A 184 1.26 3.87 6.04
CA GLY A 184 0.93 2.92 7.11
C GLY A 184 0.87 3.52 8.51
N ASN A 185 0.88 4.86 8.63
CA ASN A 185 0.76 5.55 9.91
C ASN A 185 -0.67 5.97 10.27
N LYS A 186 -1.67 5.57 9.48
CA LYS A 186 -3.07 5.96 9.73
C LYS A 186 -3.98 4.74 9.58
N ILE A 187 -4.70 4.42 10.64
CA ILE A 187 -5.89 3.57 10.62
C ILE A 187 -7.01 4.30 11.31
N TYR A 188 -8.25 3.96 10.99
CA TYR A 188 -9.42 4.69 11.46
C TYR A 188 -10.42 3.73 12.05
N MET A 189 -11.08 4.15 13.15
CA MET A 189 -12.26 3.48 13.65
C MET A 189 -13.41 3.70 12.69
N THR A 190 -14.14 2.65 12.35
CA THR A 190 -15.27 2.69 11.40
C THR A 190 -16.59 2.28 11.99
N GLU A 191 -16.57 1.43 13.03
CA GLU A 191 -17.78 0.99 13.71
C GLU A 191 -17.49 0.68 15.18
N VAL A 192 -18.42 1.00 16.08
CA VAL A 192 -18.29 0.80 17.54
C VAL A 192 -19.55 0.17 18.11
N MET A 193 -19.40 -0.98 18.77
CA MET A 193 -20.38 -1.65 19.60
C MET A 193 -20.05 -1.40 21.08
N TYR A 194 -20.60 -0.36 21.68
CA TYR A 194 -20.32 0.01 23.07
C TYR A 194 -21.35 -0.53 24.09
N ASN A 195 -22.57 -0.70 23.69
CA ASN A 195 -23.63 -1.24 24.56
C ASN A 195 -24.44 -2.34 23.85
N PRO A 196 -23.92 -3.57 23.79
CA PRO A 196 -24.59 -4.69 23.16
C PRO A 196 -25.86 -5.10 23.94
N THR A 197 -26.77 -5.83 23.29
CA THR A 197 -27.98 -6.39 23.96
C THR A 197 -27.65 -7.37 25.07
N ARG A 198 -26.47 -7.99 25.03
CA ARG A 198 -25.96 -8.85 26.12
C ARG A 198 -25.06 -8.02 27.01
N SER A 199 -25.29 -8.05 28.31
CA SER A 199 -24.47 -7.30 29.27
C SER A 199 -23.06 -7.90 29.41
N GLY A 200 -22.07 -7.04 29.47
CA GLY A 200 -20.67 -7.38 29.75
C GLY A 200 -19.73 -6.87 28.67
N THR A 201 -18.56 -6.42 29.11
CA THR A 201 -17.50 -5.84 28.25
C THR A 201 -16.96 -6.82 27.21
N ASN A 202 -17.15 -8.11 27.42
CA ASN A 202 -16.74 -9.17 26.49
C ASN A 202 -17.58 -9.26 25.19
N TYR A 203 -18.64 -8.46 25.05
CA TYR A 203 -19.43 -8.34 23.82
C TYR A 203 -19.18 -7.02 23.08
N GLU A 204 -18.34 -6.17 23.64
CA GLU A 204 -17.93 -4.91 23.05
C GLU A 204 -16.85 -5.13 21.98
N TRP A 205 -16.88 -4.30 20.93
CA TRP A 205 -15.88 -4.34 19.87
C TRP A 205 -15.81 -3.02 19.11
N ILE A 206 -14.66 -2.79 18.49
CA ILE A 206 -14.40 -1.66 17.60
C ILE A 206 -13.89 -2.22 16.29
N GLU A 207 -14.48 -1.78 15.18
CA GLU A 207 -13.93 -2.03 13.86
C GLU A 207 -12.94 -0.94 13.48
N VAL A 208 -11.82 -1.34 12.90
CA VAL A 208 -10.79 -0.44 12.39
C VAL A 208 -10.48 -0.74 10.93
N TYR A 209 -10.24 0.30 10.14
CA TYR A 209 -9.92 0.20 8.72
C TYR A 209 -8.50 0.66 8.42
N ASN A 210 -7.78 -0.11 7.61
CA ASN A 210 -6.49 0.24 7.05
C ASN A 210 -6.66 0.84 5.63
N PRO A 211 -6.69 2.18 5.46
CA PRO A 211 -6.80 2.81 4.14
C PRO A 211 -5.51 2.77 3.32
N ASN A 212 -4.41 2.27 3.89
CA ASN A 212 -3.11 2.31 3.25
C ASN A 212 -2.99 1.24 2.16
N PRO A 213 -2.09 1.43 1.20
CA PRO A 213 -1.82 0.44 0.16
C PRO A 213 -0.93 -0.71 0.64
N THR A 214 -0.51 -0.72 1.91
CA THR A 214 0.33 -1.74 2.53
C THR A 214 -0.30 -2.26 3.81
N ALA A 215 0.10 -3.45 4.23
CA ALA A 215 -0.27 -3.99 5.53
C ALA A 215 0.32 -3.14 6.67
N ILE A 216 -0.38 -3.10 7.78
CA ILE A 216 0.03 -2.42 9.01
C ILE A 216 0.26 -3.43 10.11
N TYR A 217 1.35 -3.27 10.86
CA TYR A 217 1.59 -3.96 12.11
C TYR A 217 0.74 -3.32 13.20
N ILE A 218 -0.41 -3.95 13.51
CA ILE A 218 -1.44 -3.35 14.37
C ILE A 218 -1.05 -3.38 15.85
N ALA A 219 -0.21 -4.32 16.29
CA ALA A 219 0.26 -4.38 17.69
C ALA A 219 1.14 -3.18 18.13
N SER A 220 1.49 -2.28 17.22
CA SER A 220 2.13 -1.00 17.56
C SER A 220 1.14 0.13 17.80
N TRP A 221 -0.14 -0.15 17.77
CA TRP A 221 -1.23 0.79 18.01
C TRP A 221 -1.82 0.58 19.40
N GLN A 222 -2.42 1.65 19.91
CA GLN A 222 -3.14 1.65 21.18
C GLN A 222 -4.56 2.14 20.94
N ILE A 223 -5.50 1.54 21.67
CA ILE A 223 -6.86 2.04 21.82
C ILE A 223 -7.03 2.49 23.25
N SER A 224 -7.60 3.65 23.45
CA SER A 224 -7.89 4.17 24.80
C SER A 224 -9.28 4.75 24.87
N ASP A 225 -9.86 4.68 26.04
CA ASP A 225 -10.99 5.50 26.44
C ASP A 225 -10.50 6.72 27.26
N SER A 226 -11.37 7.36 28.01
CA SER A 226 -11.00 8.50 28.86
C SER A 226 -10.26 8.10 30.15
N VAL A 227 -10.15 6.81 30.45
CA VAL A 227 -9.68 6.27 31.74
C VAL A 227 -8.45 5.38 31.59
N ASP A 228 -8.40 4.51 30.57
CA ASP A 228 -7.35 3.52 30.39
C ASP A 228 -6.89 3.38 28.93
N ASP A 229 -5.68 2.84 28.76
CA ASP A 229 -5.01 2.66 27.47
C ASP A 229 -4.66 1.19 27.27
N ASP A 230 -5.13 0.58 26.17
CA ASP A 230 -4.82 -0.81 25.83
C ASP A 230 -3.88 -0.92 24.64
N ALA A 231 -2.88 -1.78 24.75
CA ALA A 231 -2.15 -2.26 23.59
C ALA A 231 -3.01 -3.27 22.80
N ILE A 232 -2.89 -3.21 21.48
CA ILE A 232 -3.50 -4.20 20.60
C ILE A 232 -2.55 -5.39 20.47
N ILE A 233 -3.04 -6.59 20.77
CA ILE A 233 -2.25 -7.83 20.81
C ILE A 233 -2.81 -8.90 19.89
N ALA A 234 -2.00 -9.92 19.59
CA ALA A 234 -2.44 -11.11 18.90
C ALA A 234 -3.40 -11.94 19.78
N VAL A 235 -4.31 -12.69 19.17
CA VAL A 235 -5.22 -13.60 19.88
C VAL A 235 -4.45 -14.79 20.48
N ASN A 236 -3.47 -15.31 19.73
CA ASN A 236 -2.55 -16.34 20.18
C ASN A 236 -1.13 -15.93 19.79
N ASP A 237 -0.13 -16.51 20.45
CA ASP A 237 1.28 -16.16 20.25
C ASP A 237 1.77 -16.36 18.80
N ASP A 238 1.14 -17.25 18.04
CA ASP A 238 1.48 -17.54 16.64
C ASP A 238 0.59 -16.80 15.62
N ASP A 239 -0.39 -15.99 16.07
CA ASP A 239 -1.31 -15.30 15.16
C ASP A 239 -0.65 -14.07 14.52
N LEU A 240 -1.06 -13.80 13.28
CA LEU A 240 -0.67 -12.60 12.58
C LEU A 240 -1.29 -11.36 13.24
N ILE A 241 -0.45 -10.38 13.53
CA ILE A 241 -0.84 -9.06 14.04
C ILE A 241 -0.75 -7.98 12.94
N LEU A 242 -0.97 -8.42 11.70
CA LEU A 242 -1.00 -7.57 10.52
C LEU A 242 -2.43 -7.33 10.07
N LEU A 243 -2.78 -6.05 9.89
CA LEU A 243 -4.00 -5.65 9.21
C LEU A 243 -3.66 -5.34 7.75
N PRO A 244 -4.11 -6.17 6.77
CA PRO A 244 -3.75 -6.00 5.37
C PRO A 244 -4.20 -4.66 4.78
N ALA A 245 -3.61 -4.31 3.64
CA ALA A 245 -4.00 -3.15 2.85
C ALA A 245 -5.48 -3.17 2.50
N LYS A 246 -6.15 -2.01 2.62
CA LYS A 246 -7.57 -1.85 2.26
C LYS A 246 -8.52 -2.85 2.94
N ASN A 247 -8.19 -3.25 4.16
CA ASN A 247 -8.96 -4.24 4.91
C ASN A 247 -9.41 -3.71 6.27
N VAL A 248 -10.40 -4.37 6.85
CA VAL A 248 -10.91 -4.10 8.19
C VAL A 248 -10.39 -5.12 9.20
N GLY A 249 -10.27 -4.70 10.44
CA GLY A 249 -9.95 -5.54 11.59
C GLY A 249 -10.85 -5.22 12.76
N ILE A 250 -11.03 -6.17 13.66
CA ILE A 250 -11.85 -6.03 14.84
C ILE A 250 -10.97 -6.04 16.09
N LEU A 251 -11.16 -5.06 16.94
CA LEU A 251 -10.58 -4.98 18.29
C LEU A 251 -11.64 -5.41 19.30
N THR A 252 -11.33 -6.35 20.16
CA THR A 252 -12.23 -6.84 21.21
C THR A 252 -11.43 -7.46 22.35
N SER A 253 -11.93 -7.41 23.57
CA SER A 253 -11.33 -8.12 24.71
C SER A 253 -11.60 -9.64 24.68
N SER A 254 -12.56 -10.09 23.86
CA SER A 254 -13.01 -11.49 23.80
C SER A 254 -13.19 -12.00 22.39
N PRO A 255 -12.09 -12.26 21.65
CA PRO A 255 -12.15 -12.72 20.25
C PRO A 255 -13.00 -13.99 20.05
N ALA A 256 -13.00 -14.90 21.01
CA ALA A 256 -13.79 -16.12 20.93
C ALA A 256 -15.31 -15.82 20.96
N ILE A 257 -15.75 -14.94 21.85
CA ILE A 257 -17.16 -14.53 21.97
C ILE A 257 -17.59 -13.73 20.74
N TYR A 258 -16.70 -12.84 20.25
CA TYR A 258 -16.96 -12.11 19.02
C TYR A 258 -17.19 -13.07 17.84
N LYS A 259 -16.29 -14.04 17.64
CA LYS A 259 -16.38 -15.03 16.55
C LYS A 259 -17.63 -15.92 16.67
N GLU A 260 -18.04 -16.27 17.90
CA GLU A 260 -19.29 -17.01 18.14
C GLU A 260 -20.52 -16.19 17.72
N THR A 261 -20.49 -14.86 17.95
CA THR A 261 -21.63 -13.98 17.74
C THR A 261 -21.77 -13.52 16.28
N TYR A 262 -20.66 -13.14 15.65
CA TYR A 262 -20.61 -12.49 14.34
C TYR A 262 -19.97 -13.34 13.23
N GLY A 263 -19.47 -14.53 13.56
CA GLY A 263 -18.82 -15.42 12.62
C GLY A 263 -17.29 -15.35 12.67
N ASN A 264 -16.64 -16.23 11.91
CA ASN A 264 -15.19 -16.38 11.93
C ASN A 264 -14.54 -15.34 10.98
N HIS A 265 -14.39 -14.11 11.47
CA HIS A 265 -13.63 -13.09 10.73
C HIS A 265 -12.14 -13.35 10.85
N GLN A 266 -11.40 -13.05 9.77
CA GLN A 266 -9.96 -13.37 9.67
C GLN A 266 -9.11 -12.46 10.54
N TYR A 267 -9.43 -11.15 10.59
CA TYR A 267 -8.62 -10.14 11.27
C TYR A 267 -9.32 -9.68 12.55
N VAL A 268 -9.27 -10.52 13.58
CA VAL A 268 -9.74 -10.21 14.91
C VAL A 268 -8.55 -10.15 15.85
N PHE A 269 -8.38 -9.02 16.52
CA PHE A 269 -7.28 -8.75 17.43
C PHE A 269 -7.81 -8.60 18.85
N SER A 270 -7.00 -8.95 19.82
CA SER A 270 -7.30 -8.76 21.22
C SER A 270 -6.76 -7.43 21.72
N VAL A 271 -7.38 -6.89 22.74
CA VAL A 271 -6.77 -5.87 23.59
C VAL A 271 -6.02 -6.53 24.74
N GLU A 272 -5.12 -5.77 25.39
CA GLU A 272 -4.16 -6.27 26.37
C GLU A 272 -4.81 -6.93 27.59
N ASP A 273 -6.01 -6.47 27.97
CA ASP A 273 -6.70 -6.96 29.16
C ASP A 273 -8.15 -7.46 28.88
N THR A 274 -9.03 -7.37 29.87
CA THR A 274 -10.38 -7.98 29.83
C THR A 274 -11.49 -7.06 29.33
N ALA A 275 -11.15 -5.81 28.96
CA ALA A 275 -12.08 -4.82 28.43
C ALA A 275 -11.36 -3.94 27.42
N ILE A 276 -12.05 -3.18 26.60
CA ILE A 276 -11.49 -2.06 25.84
C ILE A 276 -11.51 -0.85 26.77
N GLY A 277 -10.34 -0.29 27.08
CA GLY A 277 -10.22 0.65 28.19
C GLY A 277 -10.70 -0.02 29.49
N ASN A 278 -11.50 0.66 30.27
CA ASN A 278 -12.14 0.05 31.44
C ASN A 278 -13.54 -0.51 31.15
N GLY A 279 -13.88 -0.71 29.88
CA GLY A 279 -15.20 -1.06 29.36
C GLY A 279 -15.89 0.14 28.72
N LEU A 280 -16.45 -0.05 27.52
CA LEU A 280 -17.09 1.02 26.76
C LEU A 280 -18.38 1.50 27.44
N GLY A 281 -18.33 2.68 28.05
CA GLY A 281 -19.46 3.29 28.73
C GLY A 281 -20.45 3.95 27.77
N ASN A 282 -21.55 4.49 28.36
CA ASN A 282 -22.58 5.20 27.60
C ASN A 282 -22.16 6.59 27.12
N ASN A 283 -21.04 7.13 27.61
CA ASN A 283 -20.48 8.44 27.24
C ASN A 283 -18.97 8.31 27.29
N GLU A 284 -18.33 8.20 26.13
CA GLU A 284 -16.89 7.99 26.02
C GLU A 284 -16.24 8.82 24.95
N THR A 285 -14.91 8.98 25.10
CA THR A 285 -14.03 9.47 24.04
C THR A 285 -12.99 8.40 23.76
N LEU A 286 -13.12 7.73 22.64
CA LEU A 286 -12.18 6.74 22.17
C LEU A 286 -11.05 7.40 21.40
N THR A 287 -9.83 6.91 21.59
CA THR A 287 -8.65 7.36 20.85
C THR A 287 -7.87 6.16 20.34
N LEU A 288 -7.83 5.98 19.04
CA LEU A 288 -6.94 5.03 18.38
C LEU A 288 -5.65 5.76 17.97
N SER A 289 -4.51 5.35 18.49
CA SER A 289 -3.28 6.14 18.36
C SER A 289 -2.03 5.33 18.04
N LYS A 290 -1.08 6.00 17.34
CA LYS A 290 0.29 5.56 17.13
C LYS A 290 1.21 6.74 16.89
N GLY A 291 2.17 6.94 17.79
CA GLY A 291 3.07 8.10 17.74
C GLY A 291 2.29 9.42 17.81
N SER A 292 2.42 10.26 16.79
CA SER A 292 1.68 11.53 16.72
C SER A 292 0.28 11.43 16.11
N PHE A 293 -0.05 10.32 15.45
CA PHE A 293 -1.36 10.12 14.85
C PHE A 293 -2.39 9.73 15.90
N LYS A 294 -3.57 10.33 15.80
CA LYS A 294 -4.75 9.99 16.61
C LYS A 294 -6.00 10.04 15.75
N ASP A 295 -6.80 9.00 15.83
CA ASP A 295 -8.20 9.01 15.41
C ASP A 295 -9.07 9.06 16.67
N ILE A 296 -9.90 10.08 16.79
CA ILE A 296 -10.67 10.36 18.02
C ILE A 296 -12.14 10.32 17.69
N PHE A 297 -12.89 9.61 18.50
CA PHE A 297 -14.35 9.52 18.42
C PHE A 297 -14.97 9.69 19.80
N SER A 298 -15.85 10.68 19.95
CA SER A 298 -16.63 10.89 21.18
C SER A 298 -18.09 10.63 20.92
N TYR A 299 -18.73 9.92 21.83
CA TYR A 299 -20.16 9.61 21.77
C TYR A 299 -20.82 9.69 23.13
N THR A 300 -22.15 9.76 23.11
CA THR A 300 -23.05 9.68 24.24
C THR A 300 -24.18 8.70 23.92
N ASN A 301 -24.94 8.27 24.92
CA ASN A 301 -26.12 7.42 24.68
C ASN A 301 -27.22 8.10 23.85
N ASP A 302 -27.20 9.43 23.72
CA ASP A 302 -28.12 10.18 22.85
C ASP A 302 -27.78 9.99 21.34
N ASP A 303 -26.57 9.55 21.01
CA ASP A 303 -26.16 9.23 19.65
C ASP A 303 -26.72 7.87 19.14
N GLY A 304 -27.38 7.10 19.99
CA GLY A 304 -27.99 5.81 19.68
C GLY A 304 -27.11 4.60 20.01
N ALA A 305 -27.45 3.44 19.49
CA ALA A 305 -26.78 2.16 19.72
C ALA A 305 -26.77 1.71 21.22
N ASP A 306 -27.64 2.29 22.04
CA ASP A 306 -27.74 2.05 23.49
C ASP A 306 -28.55 0.79 23.80
N GLY A 307 -27.89 -0.36 23.89
CA GLY A 307 -28.50 -1.64 24.32
C GLY A 307 -29.47 -2.25 23.32
N ASN A 308 -29.58 -1.75 22.12
CA ASN A 308 -30.55 -2.15 21.10
C ASN A 308 -29.96 -3.10 20.01
N GLY A 309 -28.70 -3.51 20.14
CA GLY A 309 -28.02 -4.40 19.23
C GLY A 309 -27.51 -3.74 17.94
N LYS A 310 -27.56 -2.41 17.92
CA LYS A 310 -26.98 -1.61 16.84
C LYS A 310 -25.61 -1.06 17.24
N THR A 311 -24.92 -0.46 16.30
CA THR A 311 -23.60 0.15 16.44
C THR A 311 -23.64 1.63 16.09
N LEU A 312 -22.62 2.37 16.49
CA LEU A 312 -22.31 3.66 15.90
C LEU A 312 -21.35 3.41 14.74
N THR A 313 -21.73 3.82 13.54
CA THR A 313 -20.99 3.57 12.29
C THR A 313 -20.63 4.89 11.64
N ARG A 314 -19.38 5.00 11.19
CA ARG A 314 -18.84 6.17 10.50
C ARG A 314 -19.33 6.19 9.04
N SER A 315 -19.71 7.35 8.52
CA SER A 315 -20.24 7.49 7.16
C SER A 315 -19.19 7.21 6.06
N CYS A 316 -17.92 7.44 6.36
CA CYS A 316 -16.75 7.00 5.58
C CYS A 316 -15.54 6.93 6.53
N TYR A 317 -14.52 6.15 6.20
CA TYR A 317 -13.40 5.82 7.13
C TYR A 317 -12.68 7.04 7.74
N ASN A 318 -12.68 8.19 7.10
CA ASN A 318 -12.07 9.44 7.58
C ASN A 318 -13.06 10.59 7.74
N CYS A 319 -14.37 10.33 7.69
CA CYS A 319 -15.41 11.31 7.97
C CYS A 319 -15.54 11.57 9.48
N GLU A 320 -16.06 12.73 9.86
CA GLU A 320 -16.38 13.04 11.26
C GLU A 320 -17.80 12.61 11.64
N GLU A 321 -18.63 12.26 10.66
CA GLU A 321 -20.03 11.92 10.84
C GLU A 321 -20.21 10.45 11.23
N TRP A 322 -20.90 10.23 12.35
CA TRP A 322 -21.28 8.92 12.86
C TRP A 322 -22.80 8.84 13.01
N ALA A 323 -23.36 7.67 12.86
CA ALA A 323 -24.78 7.43 13.01
C ALA A 323 -25.05 6.00 13.53
N GLU A 324 -26.19 5.86 14.21
CA GLU A 324 -26.68 4.53 14.58
C GLU A 324 -27.01 3.70 13.34
N ALA A 325 -26.48 2.49 13.27
CA ALA A 325 -26.71 1.55 12.19
C ALA A 325 -26.88 0.11 12.70
N VAL A 326 -27.36 -0.77 11.85
CA VAL A 326 -27.33 -2.21 12.12
C VAL A 326 -25.86 -2.66 12.10
N ALA A 327 -25.45 -3.44 13.09
CA ALA A 327 -24.09 -3.96 13.14
C ALA A 327 -23.72 -4.67 11.84
N SER A 328 -22.64 -4.20 11.23
CA SER A 328 -22.14 -4.67 9.93
C SER A 328 -20.64 -4.97 9.95
N PRO A 329 -20.14 -5.70 10.96
CA PRO A 329 -18.72 -5.90 11.11
C PRO A 329 -18.12 -6.56 9.86
N ASN A 330 -16.90 -6.14 9.52
CA ASN A 330 -16.15 -6.61 8.34
C ASN A 330 -16.70 -6.13 6.98
N THR A 331 -17.44 -5.02 6.97
CA THR A 331 -17.91 -4.35 5.74
C THR A 331 -17.63 -2.85 5.82
N ILE A 332 -17.15 -2.25 4.71
CA ILE A 332 -16.94 -0.80 4.58
C ILE A 332 -17.95 -0.26 3.59
#